data_30e3ac9a90689ac38c376b1ad8a4052f
#
_entry.id   30e3ac9a90689ac38c376b1ad8a4052f
#
_cell.length_a   1.000
_cell.length_b   1.000
_cell.length_c   1.000
_cell.angle_alpha   90.00
_cell.angle_beta   90.00
_cell.angle_gamma   90.00
#
_symmetry.space_group_name_H-M   'P 1'
#
loop_
_entity.id
_entity.type
_entity.pdbx_description
1 polymer ?
#
loop_
_entity_poly.entity_id
_entity_poly.type
_entity_poly.pdbx_seq_one_letter_code
_entity_poly.pdbx_strand_id
1 'polypeptide(L)'
;MAVPYEGTTLPAYFSQAPGADDGPAPVMILWNGLDSTKEHMYASGHWAELADRGISCLMVDCPGSGEALRLQGLTARVDTEAWAGACVDYLLTRSDVDPAAIGLAGWSLGGYYAPRAAAFEKRLALVVAWGANHDWGAVQRRRLQREGERPVPHYWEHVLWVWGHDDLQEFIEFADQVNLDGVVERITVPFLIAHGAGDRQIPLEYAHRSYEQAVASPKRELRVFTAEEGGAEHIGLDHLPHVSAYIADWVTGTFAELAAGR
;
A
#
# COMPACT_ATOMS: atom_id res chain seq x y z
N MET A 1 -8.87 -16.72 0.38
CA MET A 1 -10.06 -16.43 -0.47
C MET A 1 -9.59 -15.91 -1.83
N ALA A 2 -10.54 -15.74 -2.76
CA ALA A 2 -10.24 -15.36 -4.15
C ALA A 2 -11.09 -14.13 -4.50
N VAL A 3 -10.45 -13.01 -4.77
CA VAL A 3 -11.10 -11.76 -5.20
C VAL A 3 -11.21 -11.81 -6.73
N PRO A 4 -12.41 -11.76 -7.34
CA PRO A 4 -12.56 -11.77 -8.80
C PRO A 4 -11.80 -10.59 -9.45
N TYR A 5 -11.04 -10.89 -10.51
CA TYR A 5 -10.21 -9.88 -11.19
C TYR A 5 -9.98 -10.27 -12.65
N GLU A 6 -10.42 -9.48 -13.60
CA GLU A 6 -10.15 -9.59 -15.06
C GLU A 6 -10.15 -11.03 -15.63
N GLY A 7 -11.17 -11.83 -15.29
CA GLY A 7 -11.31 -13.23 -15.76
C GLY A 7 -10.50 -14.26 -14.96
N THR A 8 -9.78 -13.82 -13.91
CA THR A 8 -9.08 -14.64 -12.94
C THR A 8 -9.42 -14.19 -11.51
N THR A 9 -8.57 -14.44 -10.53
CA THR A 9 -8.75 -14.03 -9.14
C THR A 9 -7.44 -13.54 -8.52
N LEU A 10 -7.53 -12.61 -7.55
CA LEU A 10 -6.41 -12.26 -6.68
C LEU A 10 -6.52 -13.07 -5.40
N PRO A 11 -5.47 -13.83 -5.04
CA PRO A 11 -5.40 -14.55 -3.78
C PRO A 11 -5.36 -13.59 -2.59
N ALA A 12 -6.18 -13.84 -1.56
CA ALA A 12 -6.28 -12.96 -0.41
C ALA A 12 -6.56 -13.71 0.90
N TYR A 13 -6.19 -13.09 2.02
CA TYR A 13 -6.69 -13.42 3.35
C TYR A 13 -7.66 -12.35 3.81
N PHE A 14 -8.76 -12.76 4.42
CA PHE A 14 -9.68 -11.85 5.11
C PHE A 14 -9.65 -12.18 6.60
N SER A 15 -9.33 -11.19 7.40
CA SER A 15 -9.41 -11.26 8.87
C SER A 15 -10.57 -10.39 9.32
N GLN A 16 -11.60 -11.02 9.85
CA GLN A 16 -12.75 -10.33 10.40
C GLN A 16 -12.39 -9.71 11.75
N ALA A 17 -12.78 -8.48 11.99
CA ALA A 17 -12.60 -7.84 13.28
C ALA A 17 -13.45 -8.51 14.37
N PRO A 18 -12.96 -8.59 15.61
CA PRO A 18 -13.80 -9.00 16.75
C PRO A 18 -15.05 -8.11 16.84
N GLY A 19 -16.23 -8.73 17.01
CA GLY A 19 -17.50 -8.01 17.10
C GLY A 19 -18.16 -7.66 15.76
N ALA A 20 -17.55 -7.95 14.63
CA ALA A 20 -18.18 -7.75 13.31
C ALA A 20 -19.39 -8.69 13.06
N ASP A 21 -19.65 -9.62 13.96
CA ASP A 21 -20.91 -10.41 13.98
C ASP A 21 -22.13 -9.56 14.40
N ASP A 22 -21.90 -8.42 15.06
CA ASP A 22 -22.93 -7.52 15.56
C ASP A 22 -23.39 -6.48 14.49
N GLY A 23 -22.74 -6.45 13.31
CA GLY A 23 -23.07 -5.55 12.21
C GLY A 23 -21.89 -5.26 11.26
N PRO A 24 -22.12 -4.51 10.18
CA PRO A 24 -21.07 -4.15 9.24
C PRO A 24 -19.93 -3.37 9.90
N ALA A 25 -18.71 -3.84 9.72
CA ALA A 25 -17.49 -3.23 10.26
C ALA A 25 -16.67 -2.49 9.19
N PRO A 26 -15.88 -1.47 9.55
CA PRO A 26 -14.87 -0.89 8.68
C PRO A 26 -13.87 -1.96 8.21
N VAL A 27 -13.30 -1.75 7.02
CA VAL A 27 -12.29 -2.67 6.49
C VAL A 27 -11.11 -1.91 5.87
N MET A 28 -9.91 -2.43 6.10
CA MET A 28 -8.70 -2.00 5.41
C MET A 28 -8.26 -3.05 4.40
N ILE A 29 -8.10 -2.62 3.15
CA ILE A 29 -7.38 -3.39 2.13
C ILE A 29 -5.89 -3.17 2.39
N LEU A 30 -5.10 -4.24 2.47
CA LEU A 30 -3.67 -4.19 2.74
C LEU A 30 -2.90 -4.77 1.55
N TRP A 31 -1.99 -3.97 0.98
CA TRP A 31 -1.20 -4.32 -0.17
C TRP A 31 0.29 -4.44 0.13
N ASN A 32 0.89 -5.38 -0.54
CA ASN A 32 2.32 -5.69 -0.51
C ASN A 32 3.20 -4.63 -1.19
N GLY A 33 4.50 -4.77 -0.95
CA GLY A 33 5.56 -4.16 -1.75
C GLY A 33 6.03 -5.05 -2.91
N LEU A 34 7.31 -4.87 -3.30
CA LEU A 34 7.91 -5.53 -4.46
C LEU A 34 8.04 -7.05 -4.30
N ASP A 35 8.40 -7.52 -3.11
CA ASP A 35 8.88 -8.88 -2.84
C ASP A 35 8.16 -9.59 -1.69
N SER A 36 7.20 -8.93 -1.06
CA SER A 36 6.40 -9.52 0.01
C SER A 36 5.11 -10.19 -0.51
N THR A 37 4.42 -10.92 0.37
CA THR A 37 3.21 -11.67 0.06
C THR A 37 2.15 -11.45 1.14
N LYS A 38 0.90 -11.88 0.90
CA LYS A 38 -0.16 -11.86 1.93
C LYS A 38 0.21 -12.66 3.17
N GLU A 39 1.00 -13.73 3.03
CA GLU A 39 1.52 -14.51 4.15
C GLU A 39 2.49 -13.70 5.00
N HIS A 40 3.34 -12.88 4.37
CA HIS A 40 4.23 -11.94 5.06
C HIS A 40 3.42 -10.93 5.87
N MET A 41 2.40 -10.32 5.26
CA MET A 41 1.51 -9.39 5.94
C MET A 41 0.79 -10.05 7.12
N TYR A 42 0.34 -11.28 6.95
CA TYR A 42 -0.30 -12.04 8.03
C TYR A 42 0.69 -12.35 9.16
N ALA A 43 1.87 -12.89 8.81
CA ALA A 43 2.88 -13.30 9.79
C ALA A 43 3.51 -12.12 10.55
N SER A 44 3.57 -10.92 9.95
CA SER A 44 4.08 -9.72 10.63
C SER A 44 3.15 -9.19 11.72
N GLY A 45 1.88 -9.60 11.74
CA GLY A 45 0.90 -9.27 12.78
C GLY A 45 0.39 -7.83 12.75
N HIS A 46 0.84 -6.96 11.85
CA HIS A 46 0.42 -5.55 11.81
C HIS A 46 -1.08 -5.38 11.54
N TRP A 47 -1.74 -6.34 10.90
CA TRP A 47 -3.19 -6.38 10.73
C TRP A 47 -3.94 -6.54 12.06
N ALA A 48 -3.31 -7.18 13.05
CA ALA A 48 -3.93 -7.39 14.37
C ALA A 48 -4.17 -6.07 15.10
N GLU A 49 -3.30 -5.07 14.90
CA GLU A 49 -3.51 -3.71 15.44
C GLU A 49 -4.80 -3.08 14.93
N LEU A 50 -5.17 -3.33 13.67
CA LEU A 50 -6.44 -2.90 13.11
C LEU A 50 -7.61 -3.73 13.65
N ALA A 51 -7.44 -5.05 13.71
CA ALA A 51 -8.47 -5.96 14.21
C ALA A 51 -8.83 -5.66 15.68
N ASP A 52 -7.84 -5.40 16.53
CA ASP A 52 -8.05 -5.03 17.94
C ASP A 52 -8.83 -3.71 18.10
N ARG A 53 -8.88 -2.89 17.05
CA ARG A 53 -9.65 -1.64 16.98
C ARG A 53 -10.99 -1.78 16.23
N GLY A 54 -11.42 -3.01 15.97
CA GLY A 54 -12.70 -3.29 15.30
C GLY A 54 -12.68 -3.10 13.78
N ILE A 55 -11.51 -3.14 13.14
CA ILE A 55 -11.35 -2.95 11.70
C ILE A 55 -10.96 -4.28 11.06
N SER A 56 -11.78 -4.80 10.14
CA SER A 56 -11.47 -5.99 9.35
C SER A 56 -10.35 -5.71 8.34
N CYS A 57 -9.62 -6.75 7.92
CA CYS A 57 -8.51 -6.61 6.98
C CYS A 57 -8.64 -7.56 5.80
N LEU A 58 -8.45 -7.05 4.59
CA LEU A 58 -8.28 -7.82 3.35
C LEU A 58 -6.83 -7.70 2.87
N MET A 59 -6.02 -8.72 3.15
CA MET A 59 -4.61 -8.81 2.72
C MET A 59 -4.56 -9.50 1.36
N VAL A 60 -4.05 -8.82 0.33
CA VAL A 60 -4.15 -9.27 -1.07
C VAL A 60 -2.77 -9.44 -1.70
N ASP A 61 -2.57 -10.57 -2.37
CA ASP A 61 -1.51 -10.68 -3.36
C ASP A 61 -1.93 -9.94 -4.63
N CYS A 62 -1.40 -8.74 -4.81
CA CYS A 62 -1.66 -7.92 -5.99
C CYS A 62 -0.94 -8.48 -7.23
N PRO A 63 -1.31 -8.07 -8.44
CA PRO A 63 -0.48 -8.28 -9.62
C PRO A 63 0.97 -7.86 -9.33
N GLY A 64 1.93 -8.74 -9.64
CA GLY A 64 3.34 -8.57 -9.30
C GLY A 64 3.76 -9.14 -7.95
N SER A 65 2.87 -9.74 -7.15
CA SER A 65 3.24 -10.29 -5.85
C SER A 65 2.63 -11.69 -5.58
N GLY A 66 3.19 -12.38 -4.59
CA GLY A 66 2.69 -13.61 -4.00
C GLY A 66 2.23 -14.67 -5.01
N GLU A 67 1.10 -15.28 -4.76
CA GLU A 67 0.51 -16.29 -5.64
C GLU A 67 0.02 -15.69 -6.97
N ALA A 68 -0.40 -14.43 -7.00
CA ALA A 68 -0.84 -13.77 -8.23
C ALA A 68 0.28 -13.77 -9.28
N LEU A 69 1.51 -13.43 -8.87
CA LEU A 69 2.67 -13.50 -9.75
C LEU A 69 3.15 -14.94 -9.97
N ARG A 70 3.36 -15.69 -8.87
CA ARG A 70 4.09 -16.98 -8.91
C ARG A 70 3.30 -18.11 -9.52
N LEU A 71 1.99 -18.13 -9.33
CA LEU A 71 1.14 -19.24 -9.78
C LEU A 71 0.24 -18.85 -10.96
N GLN A 72 -0.05 -17.56 -11.14
CA GLN A 72 -0.96 -17.09 -12.19
C GLN A 72 -0.25 -16.24 -13.25
N GLY A 73 1.00 -15.84 -13.04
CA GLY A 73 1.78 -15.02 -13.97
C GLY A 73 1.27 -13.57 -14.10
N LEU A 74 0.52 -13.08 -13.11
CA LEU A 74 0.02 -11.72 -13.10
C LEU A 74 1.14 -10.75 -12.71
N THR A 75 1.66 -10.02 -13.66
CA THR A 75 2.71 -9.02 -13.45
C THR A 75 2.14 -7.69 -12.95
N ALA A 76 3.00 -6.88 -12.30
CA ALA A 76 2.64 -5.56 -11.83
C ALA A 76 2.25 -4.61 -12.98
N ARG A 77 1.40 -3.62 -12.67
CA ARG A 77 0.89 -2.62 -13.61
C ARG A 77 0.97 -1.22 -13.01
N VAL A 78 0.99 -0.21 -13.84
CA VAL A 78 0.97 1.19 -13.42
C VAL A 78 -0.42 1.59 -12.87
N ASP A 79 -1.49 1.12 -13.50
CA ASP A 79 -2.89 1.46 -13.21
C ASP A 79 -3.47 0.61 -12.05
N THR A 80 -2.99 0.88 -10.85
CA THR A 80 -3.33 0.12 -9.63
C THR A 80 -4.80 0.21 -9.23
N GLU A 81 -5.51 1.20 -9.74
CA GLU A 81 -6.96 1.34 -9.59
C GLU A 81 -7.74 0.15 -10.14
N ALA A 82 -7.20 -0.61 -11.09
CA ALA A 82 -7.85 -1.77 -11.65
C ALA A 82 -8.09 -2.86 -10.59
N TRP A 83 -7.08 -3.20 -9.79
CA TRP A 83 -7.28 -4.17 -8.72
C TRP A 83 -7.83 -3.57 -7.43
N ALA A 84 -7.72 -2.25 -7.24
CA ALA A 84 -8.45 -1.58 -6.16
C ALA A 84 -9.96 -1.72 -6.37
N GLY A 85 -10.44 -1.44 -7.58
CA GLY A 85 -11.84 -1.62 -7.95
C GLY A 85 -12.32 -3.04 -7.70
N ALA A 86 -11.53 -4.05 -8.10
CA ALA A 86 -11.86 -5.45 -7.86
C ALA A 86 -11.96 -5.81 -6.36
N CYS A 87 -11.03 -5.27 -5.53
CA CYS A 87 -11.10 -5.47 -4.08
C CYS A 87 -12.33 -4.79 -3.47
N VAL A 88 -12.64 -3.56 -3.89
CA VAL A 88 -13.84 -2.83 -3.42
C VAL A 88 -15.10 -3.56 -3.86
N ASP A 89 -15.21 -3.98 -5.12
CA ASP A 89 -16.37 -4.73 -5.63
C ASP A 89 -16.60 -6.01 -4.82
N TYR A 90 -15.53 -6.75 -4.53
CA TYR A 90 -15.60 -7.95 -3.67
C TYR A 90 -16.08 -7.62 -2.26
N LEU A 91 -15.54 -6.58 -1.61
CA LEU A 91 -15.94 -6.17 -0.27
C LEU A 91 -17.40 -5.74 -0.20
N LEU A 92 -17.90 -5.06 -1.24
CA LEU A 92 -19.31 -4.66 -1.34
C LEU A 92 -20.30 -5.83 -1.49
N THR A 93 -19.82 -7.05 -1.80
CA THR A 93 -20.67 -8.26 -1.78
C THR A 93 -20.86 -8.84 -0.38
N ARG A 94 -20.11 -8.36 0.60
CA ARG A 94 -20.10 -8.87 1.97
C ARG A 94 -21.07 -8.08 2.85
N SER A 95 -21.89 -8.80 3.63
CA SER A 95 -22.84 -8.18 4.57
C SER A 95 -22.19 -7.71 5.87
N ASP A 96 -20.97 -8.17 6.18
CA ASP A 96 -20.19 -7.83 7.38
C ASP A 96 -19.23 -6.63 7.17
N VAL A 97 -19.29 -5.97 6.00
CA VAL A 97 -18.47 -4.80 5.65
C VAL A 97 -19.33 -3.53 5.57
N ASP A 98 -18.91 -2.44 6.23
CA ASP A 98 -19.50 -1.11 6.02
C ASP A 98 -19.05 -0.56 4.65
N PRO A 99 -19.95 -0.42 3.67
CA PRO A 99 -19.59 0.04 2.33
C PRO A 99 -19.06 1.48 2.30
N ALA A 100 -19.30 2.26 3.35
CA ALA A 100 -18.82 3.64 3.46
C ALA A 100 -17.53 3.76 4.28
N ALA A 101 -16.95 2.63 4.73
CA ALA A 101 -15.73 2.58 5.54
C ALA A 101 -14.71 1.56 4.99
N ILE A 102 -14.42 1.64 3.68
CA ILE A 102 -13.38 0.85 3.02
C ILE A 102 -12.13 1.72 2.84
N GLY A 103 -11.06 1.39 3.53
CA GLY A 103 -9.76 2.06 3.40
C GLY A 103 -8.72 1.20 2.67
N LEU A 104 -7.61 1.83 2.29
CA LEU A 104 -6.51 1.16 1.59
C LEU A 104 -5.17 1.56 2.20
N ALA A 105 -4.31 0.59 2.48
CA ALA A 105 -2.93 0.81 2.88
C ALA A 105 -1.98 -0.03 2.01
N GLY A 106 -0.84 0.53 1.64
CA GLY A 106 0.20 -0.19 0.94
C GLY A 106 1.58 0.14 1.48
N TRP A 107 2.40 -0.88 1.72
CA TRP A 107 3.75 -0.71 2.24
C TRP A 107 4.83 -0.84 1.16
N SER A 108 5.95 -0.13 1.29
CA SER A 108 7.08 -0.15 0.36
C SER A 108 6.65 0.26 -1.06
N LEU A 109 6.75 -0.59 -2.07
CA LEU A 109 6.20 -0.32 -3.41
C LEU A 109 4.68 -0.13 -3.36
N GLY A 110 3.99 -0.73 -2.39
CA GLY A 110 2.59 -0.44 -2.07
C GLY A 110 2.33 1.01 -1.70
N GLY A 111 3.35 1.74 -1.23
CA GLY A 111 3.30 3.19 -1.02
C GLY A 111 3.25 4.02 -2.31
N TYR A 112 3.44 3.40 -3.48
CA TYR A 112 3.02 3.91 -4.79
C TYR A 112 1.61 3.39 -5.14
N TYR A 113 1.37 2.09 -4.97
CA TYR A 113 0.13 1.46 -5.40
C TYR A 113 -1.11 2.07 -4.73
N ALA A 114 -1.08 2.26 -3.42
CA ALA A 114 -2.24 2.73 -2.66
C ALA A 114 -2.62 4.19 -2.99
N PRO A 115 -1.71 5.17 -2.99
CA PRO A 115 -2.03 6.54 -3.40
C PRO A 115 -2.49 6.61 -4.86
N ARG A 116 -1.85 5.87 -5.77
CA ARG A 116 -2.27 5.79 -7.16
C ARG A 116 -3.73 5.32 -7.26
N ALA A 117 -4.06 4.22 -6.61
CA ALA A 117 -5.42 3.69 -6.61
C ALA A 117 -6.43 4.68 -6.03
N ALA A 118 -6.14 5.32 -4.89
CA ALA A 118 -7.04 6.28 -4.25
C ALA A 118 -7.29 7.55 -5.09
N ALA A 119 -6.36 7.89 -5.99
CA ALA A 119 -6.55 8.99 -6.93
C ALA A 119 -7.68 8.71 -7.95
N PHE A 120 -7.99 7.44 -8.22
CA PHE A 120 -8.95 7.03 -9.25
C PHE A 120 -10.13 6.20 -8.72
N GLU A 121 -9.93 5.36 -7.68
CA GLU A 121 -11.02 4.61 -7.03
C GLU A 121 -11.70 5.48 -5.96
N LYS A 122 -12.83 6.07 -6.32
CA LYS A 122 -13.52 7.09 -5.49
C LYS A 122 -14.39 6.52 -4.35
N ARG A 123 -14.52 5.19 -4.28
CA ARG A 123 -15.26 4.50 -3.19
C ARG A 123 -14.39 4.25 -1.97
N LEU A 124 -13.09 4.46 -2.06
CA LEU A 124 -12.21 4.42 -0.89
C LEU A 124 -12.51 5.59 0.06
N ALA A 125 -12.58 5.32 1.34
CA ALA A 125 -12.86 6.29 2.39
C ALA A 125 -11.60 6.98 2.93
N LEU A 126 -10.45 6.29 2.88
CA LEU A 126 -9.14 6.82 3.27
C LEU A 126 -8.01 6.01 2.63
N VAL A 127 -6.80 6.57 2.62
CA VAL A 127 -5.60 5.90 2.10
C VAL A 127 -4.39 6.11 2.98
N VAL A 128 -3.52 5.10 3.05
CA VAL A 128 -2.23 5.13 3.75
C VAL A 128 -1.11 4.72 2.80
N ALA A 129 -0.12 5.60 2.62
CA ALA A 129 1.18 5.25 2.02
C ALA A 129 2.16 4.92 3.15
N TRP A 130 2.47 3.65 3.33
CA TRP A 130 3.43 3.17 4.32
C TRP A 130 4.79 2.94 3.67
N GLY A 131 5.67 3.93 3.76
CA GLY A 131 6.86 4.04 2.94
C GLY A 131 6.53 4.65 1.57
N ALA A 132 6.35 5.99 1.54
CA ALA A 132 5.86 6.73 0.39
C ALA A 132 6.81 6.66 -0.81
N ASN A 133 6.45 5.87 -1.79
CA ASN A 133 7.23 5.62 -3.00
C ASN A 133 6.72 6.50 -4.17
N HIS A 134 7.01 7.79 -4.08
CA HIS A 134 6.45 8.79 -4.99
C HIS A 134 6.94 8.66 -6.44
N ASP A 135 8.24 8.39 -6.62
CA ASP A 135 8.89 8.27 -7.93
C ASP A 135 9.76 7.02 -7.95
N TRP A 136 9.11 5.89 -8.25
CA TRP A 136 9.80 4.61 -8.24
C TRP A 136 10.79 4.46 -9.39
N GLY A 137 10.52 5.08 -10.54
CA GLY A 137 11.45 5.13 -11.65
C GLY A 137 12.78 5.78 -11.27
N ALA A 138 12.73 6.93 -10.60
CA ALA A 138 13.94 7.57 -10.09
C ALA A 138 14.68 6.72 -9.04
N VAL A 139 13.96 5.97 -8.19
CA VAL A 139 14.57 5.01 -7.27
C VAL A 139 15.35 3.94 -8.05
N GLN A 140 14.78 3.40 -9.13
CA GLN A 140 15.44 2.38 -9.95
C GLN A 140 16.67 2.93 -10.66
N ARG A 141 16.59 4.10 -11.27
CA ARG A 141 17.77 4.75 -11.91
C ARG A 141 18.89 4.98 -10.89
N ARG A 142 18.56 5.49 -9.71
CA ARG A 142 19.54 5.70 -8.63
C ARG A 142 20.16 4.39 -8.16
N ARG A 143 19.36 3.33 -8.05
CA ARG A 143 19.86 1.99 -7.68
C ARG A 143 20.81 1.45 -8.74
N LEU A 144 20.47 1.54 -10.01
CA LEU A 144 21.32 1.09 -11.11
C LEU A 144 22.68 1.84 -11.13
N GLN A 145 22.67 3.15 -10.91
CA GLN A 145 23.90 3.96 -10.83
C GLN A 145 24.82 3.55 -9.67
N ARG A 146 24.26 3.01 -8.57
CA ARG A 146 24.97 2.62 -7.35
C ARG A 146 25.15 1.12 -7.20
N GLU A 147 24.83 0.34 -8.20
CA GLU A 147 24.85 -1.13 -8.12
C GLU A 147 26.24 -1.68 -7.77
N GLY A 148 27.31 -1.10 -8.31
CA GLY A 148 28.68 -1.45 -7.98
C GLY A 148 29.08 -1.17 -6.53
N GLU A 149 28.36 -0.29 -5.81
CA GLU A 149 28.65 0.08 -4.41
C GLU A 149 27.92 -0.84 -3.41
N ARG A 150 26.67 -1.19 -3.72
CA ARG A 150 25.77 -1.97 -2.83
C ARG A 150 24.85 -2.88 -3.64
N PRO A 151 25.36 -3.94 -4.23
CA PRO A 151 24.54 -4.87 -5.00
C PRO A 151 23.57 -5.61 -4.07
N VAL A 152 22.33 -5.77 -4.51
CA VAL A 152 21.36 -6.68 -3.90
C VAL A 152 21.28 -7.91 -4.81
N PRO A 153 21.65 -9.12 -4.34
CA PRO A 153 21.64 -10.31 -5.17
C PRO A 153 20.27 -10.53 -5.82
N HIS A 154 20.28 -10.84 -7.10
CA HIS A 154 19.08 -11.15 -7.90
C HIS A 154 18.02 -10.03 -7.97
N TYR A 155 18.36 -8.80 -7.57
CA TYR A 155 17.40 -7.70 -7.54
C TYR A 155 16.76 -7.43 -8.92
N TRP A 156 17.60 -7.27 -9.94
CA TRP A 156 17.10 -6.95 -11.29
C TRP A 156 16.32 -8.08 -11.92
N GLU A 157 16.75 -9.33 -11.74
CA GLU A 157 16.00 -10.51 -12.17
C GLU A 157 14.60 -10.54 -11.54
N HIS A 158 14.51 -10.24 -10.23
CA HIS A 158 13.24 -10.19 -9.52
C HIS A 158 12.37 -9.03 -10.01
N VAL A 159 12.93 -7.84 -10.16
CA VAL A 159 12.19 -6.64 -10.62
C VAL A 159 11.66 -6.85 -12.02
N LEU A 160 12.47 -7.35 -12.94
CA LEU A 160 12.04 -7.66 -14.31
C LEU A 160 10.89 -8.66 -14.33
N TRP A 161 11.00 -9.72 -13.53
CA TRP A 161 9.93 -10.72 -13.40
C TRP A 161 8.63 -10.12 -12.84
N VAL A 162 8.72 -9.30 -11.79
CA VAL A 162 7.56 -8.63 -11.18
C VAL A 162 6.81 -7.77 -12.19
N TRP A 163 7.52 -7.05 -13.03
CA TRP A 163 6.94 -6.11 -14.00
C TRP A 163 6.72 -6.69 -15.41
N GLY A 164 7.15 -7.96 -15.64
CA GLY A 164 6.98 -8.65 -16.91
C GLY A 164 7.86 -8.13 -18.03
N HIS A 165 9.10 -7.74 -17.71
CA HIS A 165 10.10 -7.30 -18.67
C HIS A 165 11.25 -8.29 -18.75
N ASP A 166 11.86 -8.42 -19.95
CA ASP A 166 13.02 -9.28 -20.19
C ASP A 166 14.32 -8.47 -20.35
N ASP A 167 14.22 -7.16 -20.61
CA ASP A 167 15.36 -6.26 -20.80
C ASP A 167 15.39 -5.16 -19.76
N LEU A 168 16.55 -4.95 -19.14
CA LEU A 168 16.75 -3.99 -18.07
C LEU A 168 16.64 -2.55 -18.57
N GLN A 169 17.14 -2.24 -19.78
CA GLN A 169 17.11 -0.87 -20.31
C GLN A 169 15.67 -0.48 -20.64
N GLU A 170 14.91 -1.34 -21.30
CA GLU A 170 13.48 -1.13 -21.57
C GLU A 170 12.69 -0.96 -20.29
N PHE A 171 13.00 -1.78 -19.27
CA PHE A 171 12.37 -1.66 -17.95
C PHE A 171 12.67 -0.31 -17.29
N ILE A 172 13.89 0.18 -17.32
CA ILE A 172 14.25 1.47 -16.71
C ILE A 172 13.48 2.63 -17.39
N GLU A 173 13.29 2.58 -18.70
CA GLU A 173 12.46 3.54 -19.42
C GLU A 173 10.98 3.43 -19.07
N PHE A 174 10.46 2.20 -18.95
CA PHE A 174 9.10 1.93 -18.50
C PHE A 174 8.86 2.43 -17.07
N ALA A 175 9.82 2.24 -16.16
CA ALA A 175 9.71 2.58 -14.75
C ALA A 175 9.44 4.07 -14.48
N ASP A 176 9.72 4.96 -15.43
CA ASP A 176 9.40 6.39 -15.37
C ASP A 176 7.88 6.65 -15.28
N GLN A 177 7.06 5.69 -15.72
CA GLN A 177 5.61 5.75 -15.61
C GLN A 177 5.13 5.46 -14.18
N VAL A 178 5.97 4.84 -13.34
CA VAL A 178 5.64 4.53 -11.94
C VAL A 178 5.97 5.73 -11.07
N ASN A 179 5.17 6.78 -11.23
CA ASN A 179 5.36 8.10 -10.66
C ASN A 179 4.01 8.69 -10.22
N LEU A 180 3.99 9.43 -9.11
CA LEU A 180 2.79 10.00 -8.52
C LEU A 180 2.61 11.51 -8.80
N ASP A 181 3.49 12.15 -9.56
CA ASP A 181 3.31 13.56 -9.99
C ASP A 181 2.04 13.72 -10.81
N GLY A 182 1.20 14.68 -10.47
CA GLY A 182 -0.10 14.90 -11.10
C GLY A 182 -1.15 13.84 -10.73
N VAL A 183 -0.80 12.88 -9.87
CA VAL A 183 -1.66 11.81 -9.42
C VAL A 183 -2.16 12.06 -7.99
N VAL A 184 -1.25 12.31 -7.05
CA VAL A 184 -1.65 12.53 -5.63
C VAL A 184 -2.52 13.76 -5.43
N GLU A 185 -2.48 14.73 -6.32
CA GLU A 185 -3.36 15.92 -6.35
C GLU A 185 -4.84 15.54 -6.55
N ARG A 186 -5.11 14.31 -7.03
CA ARG A 186 -6.47 13.80 -7.27
C ARG A 186 -7.04 13.04 -6.06
N ILE A 187 -6.26 12.85 -5.01
CA ILE A 187 -6.71 12.19 -3.78
C ILE A 187 -7.63 13.14 -3.03
N THR A 188 -8.90 12.78 -2.94
CA THR A 188 -9.96 13.58 -2.30
C THR A 188 -10.46 12.99 -0.99
N VAL A 189 -9.76 11.97 -0.48
CA VAL A 189 -10.03 11.31 0.80
C VAL A 189 -8.90 11.59 1.80
N PRO A 190 -9.09 11.38 3.11
CA PRO A 190 -8.01 11.42 4.09
C PRO A 190 -6.79 10.61 3.66
N PHE A 191 -5.60 11.17 3.79
CA PHE A 191 -4.35 10.57 3.33
C PHE A 191 -3.25 10.65 4.39
N LEU A 192 -2.84 9.49 4.92
CA LEU A 192 -1.67 9.35 5.79
C LEU A 192 -0.45 8.92 4.98
N ILE A 193 0.66 9.58 5.22
CA ILE A 193 1.98 9.20 4.75
C ILE A 193 2.82 8.86 5.97
N ALA A 194 3.16 7.57 6.15
CA ALA A 194 4.01 7.05 7.21
C ALA A 194 5.37 6.66 6.65
N HIS A 195 6.49 7.25 7.17
CA HIS A 195 7.81 7.06 6.58
C HIS A 195 8.91 7.09 7.63
N GLY A 196 9.93 6.24 7.49
CA GLY A 196 11.11 6.23 8.35
C GLY A 196 12.15 7.27 7.92
N ALA A 197 12.67 8.08 8.85
CA ALA A 197 13.69 9.09 8.56
C ALA A 197 15.00 8.50 8.02
N GLY A 198 15.31 7.26 8.39
CA GLY A 198 16.50 6.51 7.97
C GLY A 198 16.26 5.55 6.81
N ASP A 199 15.11 5.60 6.14
CA ASP A 199 14.79 4.68 5.06
C ASP A 199 15.82 4.76 3.92
N ARG A 200 16.55 3.66 3.72
CA ARG A 200 17.60 3.54 2.70
C ARG A 200 17.11 3.02 1.35
N GLN A 201 15.85 2.57 1.29
CA GLN A 201 15.22 2.08 0.08
C GLN A 201 14.49 3.21 -0.65
N ILE A 202 13.71 4.01 0.09
CA ILE A 202 12.88 5.09 -0.42
C ILE A 202 13.31 6.39 0.25
N PRO A 203 13.79 7.38 -0.50
CA PRO A 203 14.21 8.66 0.07
C PRO A 203 13.06 9.40 0.77
N LEU A 204 13.35 9.97 1.96
CA LEU A 204 12.38 10.74 2.74
C LEU A 204 11.78 11.93 1.93
N GLU A 205 12.53 12.49 1.00
CA GLU A 205 12.07 13.55 0.10
C GLU A 205 10.79 13.18 -0.66
N TYR A 206 10.57 11.89 -0.95
CA TYR A 206 9.37 11.43 -1.63
C TYR A 206 8.13 11.45 -0.71
N ALA A 207 8.31 11.24 0.57
CA ALA A 207 7.23 11.42 1.53
C ALA A 207 6.80 12.89 1.63
N HIS A 208 7.76 13.80 1.68
CA HIS A 208 7.50 15.24 1.64
C HIS A 208 6.80 15.64 0.32
N ARG A 209 7.30 15.17 -0.82
CA ARG A 209 6.70 15.46 -2.14
C ARG A 209 5.25 14.99 -2.23
N SER A 210 4.96 13.75 -1.79
CA SER A 210 3.58 13.25 -1.72
C SER A 210 2.70 14.11 -0.83
N TYR A 211 3.20 14.51 0.34
CA TYR A 211 2.45 15.36 1.26
C TYR A 211 2.17 16.76 0.66
N GLU A 212 3.16 17.38 0.06
CA GLU A 212 3.04 18.72 -0.51
C GLU A 212 2.04 18.76 -1.67
N GLN A 213 2.08 17.75 -2.54
CA GLN A 213 1.24 17.68 -3.73
C GLN A 213 -0.19 17.21 -3.45
N ALA A 214 -0.49 16.48 -2.36
CA ALA A 214 -1.82 15.96 -2.08
C ALA A 214 -2.80 17.04 -1.56
N VAL A 215 -2.90 18.15 -2.28
CA VAL A 215 -3.62 19.37 -1.84
C VAL A 215 -5.14 19.22 -1.81
N ALA A 216 -5.70 18.25 -2.55
CA ALA A 216 -7.14 18.00 -2.55
C ALA A 216 -7.61 17.08 -1.41
N SER A 217 -6.68 16.45 -0.67
CA SER A 217 -7.04 15.65 0.49
C SER A 217 -7.55 16.51 1.62
N PRO A 218 -8.74 16.22 2.19
CA PRO A 218 -9.33 17.02 3.27
C PRO A 218 -8.57 16.88 4.61
N LYS A 219 -7.82 15.79 4.78
CA LYS A 219 -7.00 15.50 5.96
C LYS A 219 -5.74 14.78 5.48
N ARG A 220 -4.67 15.54 5.21
CA ARG A 220 -3.37 14.95 4.88
C ARG A 220 -2.43 15.04 6.07
N GLU A 221 -1.71 13.96 6.31
CA GLU A 221 -0.75 13.88 7.39
C GLU A 221 0.53 13.20 6.93
N LEU A 222 1.67 13.78 7.31
CA LEU A 222 2.99 13.17 7.15
C LEU A 222 3.54 12.82 8.54
N ARG A 223 3.66 11.53 8.82
CA ARG A 223 4.32 11.01 10.02
C ARG A 223 5.70 10.48 9.65
N VAL A 224 6.73 11.13 10.13
CA VAL A 224 8.12 10.68 9.99
C VAL A 224 8.56 10.06 11.30
N PHE A 225 9.00 8.80 11.26
CA PHE A 225 9.53 8.08 12.42
C PHE A 225 11.04 8.25 12.49
N THR A 226 11.56 8.60 13.67
CA THR A 226 12.98 8.86 13.90
C THR A 226 13.69 7.69 14.58
N ALA A 227 15.02 7.66 14.53
CA ALA A 227 15.81 6.63 15.20
C ALA A 227 15.68 6.68 16.73
N GLU A 228 15.33 7.84 17.29
CA GLU A 228 15.16 8.01 18.74
C GLU A 228 13.89 7.30 19.27
N GLU A 229 12.83 7.29 18.48
CA GLU A 229 11.57 6.65 18.85
C GLU A 229 11.41 5.24 18.27
N GLY A 230 12.22 4.88 17.30
CA GLY A 230 12.12 3.65 16.52
C GLY A 230 11.15 3.78 15.31
N GLY A 231 11.27 2.87 14.34
CA GLY A 231 10.52 2.92 13.09
C GLY A 231 11.21 3.74 12.00
N ALA A 232 12.48 4.09 12.18
CA ALA A 232 13.23 4.93 11.24
C ALA A 232 13.65 4.21 9.96
N GLU A 233 13.80 2.91 9.97
CA GLU A 233 14.21 2.11 8.81
C GLU A 233 13.02 1.88 7.85
N HIS A 234 13.30 1.21 6.73
CA HIS A 234 12.31 0.93 5.68
C HIS A 234 11.03 0.32 6.25
N ILE A 235 9.88 0.96 5.99
CA ILE A 235 8.55 0.60 6.53
C ILE A 235 8.50 0.39 8.06
N GLY A 236 9.49 0.93 8.79
CA GLY A 236 9.56 0.79 10.24
C GLY A 236 9.96 -0.58 10.75
N LEU A 237 10.71 -1.38 9.96
CA LEU A 237 11.11 -2.75 10.30
C LEU A 237 11.94 -2.86 11.59
N ASP A 238 12.63 -1.80 11.98
CA ASP A 238 13.35 -1.71 13.25
C ASP A 238 12.41 -1.62 14.47
N HIS A 239 11.17 -1.15 14.29
CA HIS A 239 10.15 -1.12 15.35
C HIS A 239 8.71 -1.20 14.75
N LEU A 240 8.43 -2.25 14.03
CA LEU A 240 7.17 -2.45 13.29
C LEU A 240 5.91 -2.27 14.17
N PRO A 241 5.82 -2.80 15.43
CA PRO A 241 4.65 -2.60 16.28
C PRO A 241 4.34 -1.13 16.56
N HIS A 242 5.36 -0.30 16.76
CA HIS A 242 5.17 1.14 16.99
C HIS A 242 4.55 1.84 15.77
N VAL A 243 5.09 1.55 14.58
CA VAL A 243 4.59 2.13 13.34
C VAL A 243 3.18 1.63 13.00
N SER A 244 2.92 0.33 13.15
CA SER A 244 1.61 -0.24 12.87
C SER A 244 0.53 0.24 13.85
N ALA A 245 0.85 0.39 15.14
CA ALA A 245 -0.07 0.96 16.13
C ALA A 245 -0.46 2.40 15.78
N TYR A 246 0.53 3.24 15.41
CA TYR A 246 0.26 4.61 14.97
C TYR A 246 -0.68 4.66 13.76
N ILE A 247 -0.40 3.84 12.73
CA ILE A 247 -1.25 3.76 11.54
C ILE A 247 -2.66 3.31 11.92
N ALA A 248 -2.78 2.29 12.77
CA ALA A 248 -4.08 1.77 13.21
C ALA A 248 -4.87 2.81 14.02
N ASP A 249 -4.24 3.58 14.89
CA ASP A 249 -4.87 4.68 15.64
C ASP A 249 -5.38 5.77 14.70
N TRP A 250 -4.55 6.18 13.72
CA TRP A 250 -4.94 7.18 12.73
C TRP A 250 -6.11 6.72 11.87
N VAL A 251 -6.09 5.47 11.40
CA VAL A 251 -7.17 4.86 10.60
C VAL A 251 -8.46 4.81 11.40
N THR A 252 -8.39 4.34 12.66
CA THR A 252 -9.56 4.24 13.56
C THR A 252 -10.18 5.60 13.81
N GLY A 253 -9.37 6.59 14.18
CA GLY A 253 -9.81 7.96 14.40
C GLY A 253 -10.44 8.57 13.14
N THR A 254 -9.84 8.32 11.99
CA THR A 254 -10.35 8.85 10.71
C THR A 254 -11.68 8.21 10.32
N PHE A 255 -11.86 6.90 10.48
CA PHE A 255 -13.18 6.27 10.25
C PHE A 255 -14.24 6.80 11.21
N ALA A 256 -13.90 7.03 12.49
CA ALA A 256 -14.83 7.61 13.46
C ALA A 256 -15.23 9.05 13.08
N GLU A 257 -14.30 9.89 12.64
CA GLU A 257 -14.57 11.23 12.13
C GLU A 257 -15.50 11.21 10.91
N LEU A 258 -15.23 10.32 9.95
CA LEU A 258 -16.06 10.15 8.76
C LEU A 258 -17.47 9.66 9.09
N ALA A 259 -17.63 8.79 10.07
CA ALA A 259 -18.93 8.31 10.53
C ALA A 259 -19.73 9.42 11.23
N ALA A 260 -19.07 10.25 12.04
CA ALA A 260 -19.70 11.37 12.74
C ALA A 260 -20.15 12.51 11.80
N GLY A 261 -19.56 12.60 10.61
CA GLY A 261 -19.88 13.59 9.59
C GLY A 261 -21.02 13.20 8.62
N ARG A 262 -21.55 11.96 8.77
CA ARG A 262 -22.70 11.42 8.00
C ARG A 262 -23.98 11.62 8.79
#